data_a843b9b1b42d151f261292b9eb454524
#
_entry.id   a843b9b1b42d151f261292b9eb454524
#
_cell.length_a   1.000
_cell.length_b   1.000
_cell.length_c   1.000
_cell.angle_alpha   90.00
_cell.angle_beta   90.00
_cell.angle_gamma   90.00
#
_symmetry.space_group_name_H-M   'P 1'
#
loop_
_entity.id
_entity.type
_entity.pdbx_description
1 polymer ?
#
loop_
_entity_poly.entity_id
_entity_poly.type
_entity_poly.pdbx_seq_one_letter_code
_entity_poly.pdbx_strand_id
1 'polypeptide(L)'
;MGEMEFPTPDVAVETVEPTELKTRIDNGEPVTLLDVRMASEYDTWRIDGDSVDSINIPYFNFLDEEVDTATLEQLPADEPMTVVCAKGGASAFVAGRLTELGYEVDNLAEGMNGWAGIYEAVEITNYDGPGTLVQYQRPSSGCLAYMIYDGTEAAVIDPLRAFTDRYLEDAADLDVELTYAFDTHIHADHISGLRKLAAEGVESVISAAAADRGLTYASEVTLTEDGDTFTVGEVTIETVFTPGHTTGMTSYLIGDSLLATGDGLFIESVARPDLEDGDDGAPKAARVLYDSLQYRILEQDEETLIGGAHFSSAAEPMTDGSYTAPLGDLIRRMDALSMDEQEFVELVLSDMPPRPANYLDIIETNLGQQDPDDEEAFTLELGPNNCAASQDALTSD
;
A
#
# COMPACT_ATOMS: atom_id res chain seq x y z
N MET A 1 0.66 9.98 25.34
CA MET A 1 1.15 9.11 26.43
C MET A 1 2.66 9.08 26.32
N GLY A 2 3.44 9.33 27.41
CA GLY A 2 4.90 9.32 27.31
C GLY A 2 5.39 7.94 26.85
N GLU A 3 6.36 7.91 25.97
CA GLU A 3 7.00 6.68 25.52
C GLU A 3 7.57 5.96 26.74
N MET A 4 7.30 4.66 26.85
CA MET A 4 7.87 3.83 27.88
C MET A 4 9.30 3.52 27.48
N GLU A 5 10.29 4.11 28.15
CA GLU A 5 11.70 3.74 27.96
C GLU A 5 11.94 2.32 28.53
N PHE A 6 12.29 1.40 27.66
CA PHE A 6 12.71 0.05 28.06
C PHE A 6 14.18 0.07 28.48
N PRO A 7 14.55 -0.71 29.54
CA PRO A 7 15.95 -0.86 29.91
C PRO A 7 16.76 -1.45 28.76
N THR A 8 17.96 -0.92 28.54
CA THR A 8 18.91 -1.54 27.62
C THR A 8 19.30 -2.92 28.13
N PRO A 9 19.23 -3.99 27.32
CA PRO A 9 19.66 -5.32 27.72
C PRO A 9 21.12 -5.32 28.19
N ASP A 10 21.43 -6.12 29.21
CA ASP A 10 22.81 -6.31 29.71
C ASP A 10 23.66 -7.21 28.76
N VAL A 11 23.00 -7.91 27.85
CA VAL A 11 23.60 -8.77 26.83
C VAL A 11 23.48 -8.14 25.45
N ALA A 12 24.44 -8.42 24.57
CA ALA A 12 24.34 -8.00 23.17
C ALA A 12 23.27 -8.84 22.48
N VAL A 13 22.33 -8.17 21.83
CA VAL A 13 21.29 -8.76 20.98
C VAL A 13 21.64 -8.44 19.53
N GLU A 14 21.62 -9.44 18.69
CA GLU A 14 21.76 -9.25 17.24
C GLU A 14 20.51 -8.54 16.71
N THR A 15 20.68 -7.72 15.69
CA THR A 15 19.59 -6.99 15.05
C THR A 15 19.54 -7.37 13.58
N VAL A 16 18.36 -7.72 13.10
CA VAL A 16 18.10 -7.99 11.69
C VAL A 16 17.41 -6.78 11.07
N GLU A 17 17.88 -6.36 9.89
CA GLU A 17 17.26 -5.28 9.12
C GLU A 17 15.95 -5.77 8.49
N PRO A 18 14.91 -4.90 8.40
CA PRO A 18 13.62 -5.26 7.79
C PRO A 18 13.74 -5.83 6.37
N THR A 19 14.63 -5.28 5.55
CA THR A 19 14.90 -5.75 4.18
C THR A 19 15.56 -7.12 4.13
N GLU A 20 16.41 -7.44 5.12
CA GLU A 20 16.99 -8.77 5.26
C GLU A 20 15.93 -9.80 5.65
N LEU A 21 15.08 -9.47 6.62
CA LEU A 21 13.97 -10.33 7.02
C LEU A 21 13.03 -10.58 5.83
N LYS A 22 12.68 -9.53 5.07
CA LYS A 22 11.85 -9.66 3.86
C LYS A 22 12.49 -10.59 2.84
N THR A 23 13.80 -10.42 2.59
CA THR A 23 14.53 -11.28 1.65
C THR A 23 14.47 -12.76 2.04
N ARG A 24 14.57 -13.07 3.34
CA ARG A 24 14.43 -14.45 3.85
C ARG A 24 13.03 -14.98 3.60
N ILE A 25 11.98 -14.18 3.87
CA ILE A 25 10.58 -14.57 3.63
C ILE A 25 10.35 -14.81 2.13
N ASP A 26 10.80 -13.93 1.25
CA ASP A 26 10.64 -14.03 -0.20
C ASP A 26 11.35 -15.26 -0.79
N ASN A 27 12.47 -15.65 -0.20
CA ASN A 27 13.20 -16.87 -0.58
C ASN A 27 12.53 -18.15 -0.05
N GLY A 28 11.43 -18.05 0.71
CA GLY A 28 10.76 -19.19 1.34
C GLY A 28 11.56 -19.84 2.47
N GLU A 29 12.51 -19.10 3.07
CA GLU A 29 13.28 -19.56 4.22
C GLU A 29 12.36 -19.60 5.46
N PRO A 30 12.40 -20.66 6.28
CA PRO A 30 11.61 -20.70 7.51
C PRO A 30 11.98 -19.53 8.44
N VAL A 31 10.99 -18.77 8.86
CA VAL A 31 11.13 -17.62 9.77
C VAL A 31 10.17 -17.80 10.95
N THR A 32 10.70 -17.77 12.17
CA THR A 32 9.88 -17.75 13.39
C THR A 32 9.89 -16.36 14.00
N LEU A 33 8.73 -15.75 14.14
CA LEU A 33 8.54 -14.42 14.71
C LEU A 33 7.92 -14.49 16.10
N LEU A 34 8.49 -13.78 17.06
CA LEU A 34 7.86 -13.49 18.34
C LEU A 34 7.39 -12.03 18.35
N ASP A 35 6.11 -11.82 18.10
CA ASP A 35 5.51 -10.49 18.19
C ASP A 35 5.12 -10.18 19.63
N VAL A 36 5.73 -9.14 20.20
CA VAL A 36 5.53 -8.75 21.60
C VAL A 36 4.59 -7.56 21.76
N ARG A 37 3.88 -7.17 20.71
CA ARG A 37 2.81 -6.17 20.77
C ARG A 37 1.58 -6.72 21.47
N MET A 38 0.60 -5.84 21.72
CA MET A 38 -0.70 -6.28 22.23
C MET A 38 -1.41 -7.18 21.22
N ALA A 39 -2.20 -8.14 21.71
CA ALA A 39 -2.92 -9.06 20.83
C ALA A 39 -3.82 -8.32 19.81
N SER A 40 -4.45 -7.22 20.20
CA SER A 40 -5.26 -6.41 19.27
C SER A 40 -4.46 -5.79 18.13
N GLU A 41 -3.20 -5.41 18.35
CA GLU A 41 -2.32 -4.88 17.31
C GLU A 41 -1.86 -6.00 16.37
N TYR A 42 -1.50 -7.14 16.94
CA TYR A 42 -1.11 -8.34 16.20
C TYR A 42 -2.25 -8.88 15.31
N ASP A 43 -3.46 -8.97 15.87
CA ASP A 43 -4.64 -9.45 15.12
C ASP A 43 -5.03 -8.52 13.97
N THR A 44 -4.78 -7.20 14.14
CA THR A 44 -5.10 -6.20 13.11
C THR A 44 -4.07 -6.23 11.98
N TRP A 45 -2.80 -6.35 12.30
CA TRP A 45 -1.72 -6.27 11.32
C TRP A 45 -0.43 -6.88 11.86
N ARG A 46 0.19 -7.77 11.10
CA ARG A 46 1.43 -8.47 11.45
C ARG A 46 2.24 -8.83 10.20
N ILE A 47 3.48 -9.22 10.40
CA ILE A 47 4.28 -9.86 9.36
C ILE A 47 3.81 -11.31 9.22
N ASP A 48 3.40 -11.71 8.02
CA ASP A 48 2.98 -13.06 7.68
C ASP A 48 3.55 -13.51 6.33
N GLY A 49 3.28 -14.74 5.95
CA GLY A 49 3.73 -15.39 4.71
C GLY A 49 3.78 -16.91 4.87
N ASP A 50 3.86 -17.63 3.77
CA ASP A 50 3.85 -19.09 3.74
C ASP A 50 4.99 -19.75 4.54
N SER A 51 6.13 -19.03 4.66
CA SER A 51 7.31 -19.50 5.40
C SER A 51 7.42 -18.92 6.82
N VAL A 52 6.42 -18.12 7.26
CA VAL A 52 6.44 -17.41 8.54
C VAL A 52 5.58 -18.16 9.58
N ASP A 53 6.22 -18.57 10.68
CA ASP A 53 5.52 -19.00 11.91
C ASP A 53 5.57 -17.86 12.92
N SER A 54 4.40 -17.30 13.28
CA SER A 54 4.30 -16.10 14.12
C SER A 54 3.57 -16.40 15.42
N ILE A 55 4.21 -16.06 16.54
CA ILE A 55 3.74 -16.23 17.91
C ILE A 55 3.53 -14.87 18.52
N ASN A 56 2.35 -14.61 19.13
CA ASN A 56 2.12 -13.37 19.86
C ASN A 56 2.13 -13.60 21.37
N ILE A 57 3.11 -13.01 22.05
CA ILE A 57 3.18 -12.94 23.51
C ILE A 57 3.55 -11.52 23.90
N PRO A 58 2.60 -10.72 24.44
CA PRO A 58 2.85 -9.33 24.77
C PRO A 58 4.02 -9.11 25.73
N TYR A 59 4.80 -8.04 25.48
CA TYR A 59 6.05 -7.73 26.18
C TYR A 59 5.93 -7.71 27.71
N PHE A 60 4.79 -7.37 28.26
CA PHE A 60 4.59 -7.32 29.72
C PHE A 60 4.71 -8.68 30.40
N ASN A 61 4.60 -9.81 29.67
CA ASN A 61 4.86 -11.16 30.19
C ASN A 61 6.36 -11.41 30.45
N PHE A 62 7.24 -10.51 30.00
CA PHE A 62 8.69 -10.60 30.16
C PHE A 62 9.27 -9.54 31.10
N LEU A 63 8.43 -8.72 31.77
CA LEU A 63 8.89 -7.63 32.63
C LEU A 63 9.38 -8.11 34.01
N ASP A 64 8.84 -9.21 34.50
CA ASP A 64 9.22 -9.74 35.81
C ASP A 64 10.66 -10.27 35.82
N GLU A 65 11.31 -10.25 37.00
CA GLU A 65 12.69 -10.72 37.16
C GLU A 65 12.85 -12.19 36.74
N GLU A 66 11.83 -13.03 37.01
CA GLU A 66 11.72 -14.39 36.48
C GLU A 66 10.54 -14.47 35.54
N VAL A 67 10.79 -14.86 34.28
CA VAL A 67 9.73 -15.09 33.29
C VAL A 67 8.96 -16.34 33.67
N ASP A 68 7.62 -16.26 33.64
CA ASP A 68 6.77 -17.38 33.99
C ASP A 68 7.01 -18.59 33.06
N THR A 69 7.09 -19.78 33.66
CA THR A 69 7.30 -21.05 32.95
C THR A 69 6.22 -21.26 31.87
N ALA A 70 4.96 -20.88 32.13
CA ALA A 70 3.88 -21.01 31.15
C ALA A 70 4.05 -20.09 29.93
N THR A 71 4.75 -18.97 30.07
CA THR A 71 5.16 -18.11 28.96
C THR A 71 6.25 -18.78 28.14
N LEU A 72 7.29 -19.31 28.80
CA LEU A 72 8.40 -19.98 28.12
C LEU A 72 7.99 -21.27 27.41
N GLU A 73 6.99 -22.01 27.92
CA GLU A 73 6.47 -23.22 27.29
C GLU A 73 5.76 -22.94 25.94
N GLN A 74 5.41 -21.69 25.63
CA GLN A 74 4.82 -21.29 24.35
C GLN A 74 5.88 -21.03 23.28
N LEU A 75 7.15 -20.85 23.68
CA LEU A 75 8.24 -20.58 22.75
C LEU A 75 8.85 -21.86 22.20
N PRO A 76 9.27 -21.90 20.92
CA PRO A 76 10.02 -23.02 20.37
C PRO A 76 11.37 -23.15 21.08
N ALA A 77 11.74 -24.37 21.47
CA ALA A 77 12.90 -24.62 22.30
C ALA A 77 14.24 -24.57 21.54
N ASP A 78 14.24 -24.93 20.26
CA ASP A 78 15.44 -25.20 19.46
C ASP A 78 15.45 -24.45 18.11
N GLU A 79 14.59 -23.43 17.93
CA GLU A 79 14.54 -22.64 16.69
C GLU A 79 14.90 -21.18 16.95
N PRO A 80 15.70 -20.55 16.09
CA PRO A 80 16.00 -19.12 16.19
C PRO A 80 14.72 -18.30 15.97
N MET A 81 14.56 -17.20 16.70
CA MET A 81 13.39 -16.32 16.61
C MET A 81 13.78 -14.89 16.38
N THR A 82 13.05 -14.18 15.53
CA THR A 82 13.12 -12.72 15.43
C THR A 82 12.02 -12.09 16.28
N VAL A 83 12.42 -11.26 17.25
CA VAL A 83 11.47 -10.57 18.14
C VAL A 83 11.04 -9.24 17.54
N VAL A 84 9.72 -9.00 17.51
CA VAL A 84 9.11 -7.84 16.84
C VAL A 84 8.24 -7.06 17.81
N CYS A 85 8.34 -5.74 17.80
CA CYS A 85 7.38 -4.82 18.45
C CYS A 85 7.07 -3.65 17.52
N ALA A 86 6.39 -2.61 17.99
CA ALA A 86 6.02 -1.46 17.15
C ALA A 86 7.25 -0.68 16.62
N LYS A 87 8.23 -0.35 17.51
CA LYS A 87 9.34 0.57 17.22
C LYS A 87 10.74 0.00 17.59
N GLY A 88 10.89 -1.29 17.82
CA GLY A 88 12.17 -1.96 18.11
C GLY A 88 12.60 -1.95 19.59
N GLY A 89 12.06 -1.08 20.45
CA GLY A 89 12.53 -0.95 21.84
C GLY A 89 12.06 -2.08 22.76
N ALA A 90 10.78 -2.41 22.78
CA ALA A 90 10.24 -3.50 23.60
C ALA A 90 10.77 -4.86 23.13
N SER A 91 10.91 -5.06 21.83
CA SER A 91 11.46 -6.29 21.26
C SER A 91 12.94 -6.48 21.57
N ALA A 92 13.74 -5.42 21.54
CA ALA A 92 15.15 -5.48 21.98
C ALA A 92 15.29 -5.88 23.46
N PHE A 93 14.43 -5.33 24.32
CA PHE A 93 14.37 -5.72 25.74
C PHE A 93 14.02 -7.21 25.90
N VAL A 94 12.94 -7.69 25.25
CA VAL A 94 12.52 -9.10 25.33
C VAL A 94 13.57 -10.03 24.75
N ALA A 95 14.16 -9.69 23.59
CA ALA A 95 15.26 -10.46 23.00
C ALA A 95 16.46 -10.58 23.95
N GLY A 96 16.83 -9.51 24.66
CA GLY A 96 17.87 -9.56 25.69
C GLY A 96 17.53 -10.54 26.82
N ARG A 97 16.30 -10.50 27.32
CA ARG A 97 15.83 -11.43 28.37
C ARG A 97 15.86 -12.90 27.89
N LEU A 98 15.46 -13.16 26.65
CA LEU A 98 15.48 -14.50 26.09
C LEU A 98 16.90 -15.00 25.82
N THR A 99 17.81 -14.12 25.37
CA THR A 99 19.23 -14.43 25.24
C THR A 99 19.86 -14.86 26.57
N GLU A 100 19.54 -14.14 27.66
CA GLU A 100 19.99 -14.52 29.03
C GLU A 100 19.48 -15.91 29.47
N LEU A 101 18.29 -16.31 28.97
CA LEU A 101 17.70 -17.62 29.23
C LEU A 101 18.23 -18.72 28.27
N GLY A 102 19.08 -18.35 27.29
CA GLY A 102 19.74 -19.28 26.40
C GLY A 102 19.00 -19.54 25.07
N TYR A 103 17.97 -18.75 24.75
CA TYR A 103 17.33 -18.79 23.43
C TYR A 103 18.20 -18.12 22.38
N GLU A 104 18.14 -18.61 21.16
CA GLU A 104 18.73 -17.98 19.97
C GLU A 104 17.72 -16.99 19.39
N VAL A 105 17.98 -15.69 19.59
CA VAL A 105 17.02 -14.63 19.19
C VAL A 105 17.77 -13.41 18.66
N ASP A 106 17.14 -12.74 17.70
CA ASP A 106 17.49 -11.42 17.22
C ASP A 106 16.32 -10.43 17.39
N ASN A 107 16.57 -9.15 17.13
CA ASN A 107 15.60 -8.08 17.22
C ASN A 107 15.37 -7.47 15.84
N LEU A 108 14.12 -7.32 15.39
CA LEU A 108 13.83 -6.58 14.16
C LEU A 108 14.12 -5.09 14.38
N ALA A 109 15.01 -4.52 13.57
CA ALA A 109 15.34 -3.11 13.59
C ALA A 109 14.06 -2.27 13.40
N GLU A 110 13.86 -1.28 14.27
CA GLU A 110 12.68 -0.40 14.25
C GLU A 110 11.32 -1.12 14.32
N GLY A 111 11.30 -2.45 14.48
CA GLY A 111 10.08 -3.26 14.60
C GLY A 111 9.13 -3.12 13.42
N MET A 112 7.83 -3.01 13.68
CA MET A 112 6.81 -2.86 12.64
C MET A 112 6.93 -1.54 11.86
N ASN A 113 7.49 -0.47 12.48
CA ASN A 113 7.77 0.76 11.75
C ASN A 113 8.85 0.54 10.69
N GLY A 114 9.94 -0.18 11.04
CA GLY A 114 10.97 -0.56 10.07
C GLY A 114 10.40 -1.45 8.95
N TRP A 115 9.54 -2.40 9.30
CA TRP A 115 8.81 -3.22 8.31
C TRP A 115 7.96 -2.38 7.37
N ALA A 116 7.24 -1.38 7.91
CA ALA A 116 6.43 -0.45 7.13
C ALA A 116 7.26 0.52 6.26
N GLY A 117 8.54 0.68 6.57
CA GLY A 117 9.50 1.48 5.80
C GLY A 117 10.08 0.76 4.57
N ILE A 118 9.80 -0.53 4.37
CA ILE A 118 10.24 -1.25 3.16
C ILE A 118 9.50 -0.69 1.96
N TYR A 119 10.28 -0.27 0.94
CA TYR A 119 9.76 0.25 -0.32
C TYR A 119 10.63 -0.20 -1.47
N GLU A 120 10.08 -1.04 -2.34
CA GLU A 120 10.80 -1.71 -3.41
C GLU A 120 10.42 -1.09 -4.75
N ALA A 121 11.36 -1.04 -5.70
CA ALA A 121 11.13 -0.55 -7.05
C ALA A 121 11.37 -1.68 -8.05
N VAL A 122 10.39 -1.91 -8.93
CA VAL A 122 10.39 -2.98 -9.92
C VAL A 122 10.11 -2.39 -11.30
N GLU A 123 10.99 -2.61 -12.28
CA GLU A 123 10.74 -2.21 -13.67
C GLU A 123 9.66 -3.12 -14.28
N ILE A 124 8.62 -2.51 -14.88
CA ILE A 124 7.56 -3.23 -15.57
C ILE A 124 8.05 -3.56 -16.99
N THR A 125 8.70 -4.72 -17.13
CA THR A 125 9.32 -5.12 -18.41
C THR A 125 8.32 -5.57 -19.48
N ASN A 126 7.07 -5.81 -19.09
CA ASN A 126 5.96 -6.14 -19.99
C ASN A 126 5.24 -4.89 -20.53
N TYR A 127 5.61 -3.69 -20.08
CA TYR A 127 5.14 -2.44 -20.67
C TYR A 127 5.82 -2.24 -22.02
N ASP A 128 5.04 -2.10 -23.10
CA ASP A 128 5.51 -1.96 -24.47
C ASP A 128 5.32 -0.55 -25.05
N GLY A 129 4.85 0.40 -24.21
CA GLY A 129 4.75 1.82 -24.56
C GLY A 129 6.11 2.55 -24.58
N PRO A 130 6.12 3.83 -24.96
CA PRO A 130 7.33 4.64 -24.93
C PRO A 130 7.80 4.89 -23.48
N GLY A 131 9.12 5.11 -23.31
CA GLY A 131 9.74 5.34 -22.01
C GLY A 131 9.95 4.06 -21.18
N THR A 132 10.27 4.24 -19.90
CA THR A 132 10.44 3.14 -18.93
C THR A 132 9.50 3.34 -17.76
N LEU A 133 8.79 2.30 -17.37
CA LEU A 133 7.82 2.31 -16.28
C LEU A 133 8.31 1.48 -15.11
N VAL A 134 8.30 2.07 -13.91
CA VAL A 134 8.71 1.44 -12.66
C VAL A 134 7.53 1.44 -11.70
N GLN A 135 7.25 0.29 -11.08
CA GLN A 135 6.28 0.15 -10.00
C GLN A 135 7.01 0.19 -8.66
N TYR A 136 6.57 1.05 -7.77
CA TYR A 136 6.99 1.05 -6.37
C TYR A 136 6.00 0.26 -5.54
N GLN A 137 6.52 -0.56 -4.64
CA GLN A 137 5.74 -1.51 -3.85
C GLN A 137 6.05 -1.32 -2.37
N ARG A 138 5.00 -1.15 -1.55
CA ARG A 138 5.08 -1.14 -0.08
C ARG A 138 4.48 -2.43 0.47
N PRO A 139 5.29 -3.49 0.72
CA PRO A 139 4.77 -4.81 1.08
C PRO A 139 3.93 -4.82 2.35
N SER A 140 4.21 -3.94 3.29
CA SER A 140 3.54 -3.86 4.59
C SER A 140 2.06 -3.47 4.51
N SER A 141 1.67 -2.70 3.50
CA SER A 141 0.29 -2.23 3.28
C SER A 141 -0.28 -2.68 1.94
N GLY A 142 0.57 -3.10 1.01
CA GLY A 142 0.18 -3.41 -0.36
C GLY A 142 0.02 -2.18 -1.26
N CYS A 143 0.39 -0.97 -0.82
CA CYS A 143 0.29 0.23 -1.64
C CYS A 143 1.28 0.20 -2.81
N LEU A 144 0.83 0.67 -3.97
CA LEU A 144 1.60 0.77 -5.21
C LEU A 144 1.65 2.23 -5.69
N ALA A 145 2.78 2.61 -6.25
CA ALA A 145 2.94 3.84 -7.02
C ALA A 145 3.68 3.55 -8.32
N TYR A 146 3.61 4.44 -9.29
CA TYR A 146 4.23 4.23 -10.60
C TYR A 146 5.07 5.42 -10.99
N MET A 147 6.31 5.18 -11.46
CA MET A 147 7.12 6.23 -12.08
C MET A 147 7.31 5.89 -13.56
N ILE A 148 6.94 6.81 -14.44
CA ILE A 148 7.25 6.76 -15.86
C ILE A 148 8.33 7.80 -16.15
N TYR A 149 9.35 7.43 -16.91
CA TYR A 149 10.36 8.38 -17.36
C TYR A 149 10.74 8.14 -18.83
N ASP A 150 10.99 9.23 -19.52
CA ASP A 150 11.50 9.23 -20.89
C ASP A 150 12.36 10.46 -21.16
N GLY A 151 13.45 10.27 -21.88
CA GLY A 151 14.40 11.34 -22.16
C GLY A 151 15.02 11.91 -20.87
N THR A 152 14.61 13.11 -20.49
CA THR A 152 15.10 13.84 -19.28
C THR A 152 13.98 14.17 -18.31
N GLU A 153 12.78 13.62 -18.51
CA GLU A 153 11.60 13.92 -17.72
C GLU A 153 11.03 12.67 -17.06
N ALA A 154 10.41 12.82 -15.91
CA ALA A 154 9.70 11.76 -15.21
C ALA A 154 8.38 12.27 -14.62
N ALA A 155 7.45 11.34 -14.37
CA ALA A 155 6.26 11.57 -13.58
C ALA A 155 6.02 10.42 -12.62
N VAL A 156 5.35 10.70 -11.49
CA VAL A 156 4.93 9.68 -10.51
C VAL A 156 3.41 9.71 -10.32
N ILE A 157 2.80 8.54 -10.22
CA ILE A 157 1.36 8.36 -9.98
C ILE A 157 1.17 7.70 -8.61
N ASP A 158 0.24 8.22 -7.82
CA ASP A 158 -0.08 7.83 -6.44
C ASP A 158 1.16 7.80 -5.50
N PRO A 159 1.97 8.87 -5.47
CA PRO A 159 3.15 8.90 -4.63
C PRO A 159 2.78 8.94 -3.14
N LEU A 160 3.38 8.05 -2.34
CA LEU A 160 3.21 8.05 -0.90
C LEU A 160 4.11 9.13 -0.27
N ARG A 161 3.54 9.95 0.65
CA ARG A 161 4.29 11.03 1.35
C ARG A 161 5.52 10.50 2.08
N ALA A 162 5.43 9.32 2.66
CA ALA A 162 6.51 8.69 3.41
C ALA A 162 7.77 8.43 2.56
N PHE A 163 7.63 8.35 1.23
CA PHE A 163 8.71 7.98 0.31
C PHE A 163 9.00 9.05 -0.75
N THR A 164 8.58 10.30 -0.52
CA THR A 164 8.82 11.40 -1.50
C THR A 164 10.29 11.62 -1.79
N ASP A 165 11.16 11.50 -0.80
CA ASP A 165 12.61 11.64 -0.97
C ASP A 165 13.16 10.56 -1.90
N ARG A 166 12.62 9.33 -1.82
CA ARG A 166 13.00 8.20 -2.68
C ARG A 166 12.71 8.46 -4.16
N TYR A 167 11.55 9.04 -4.51
CA TYR A 167 11.23 9.37 -5.91
C TYR A 167 12.17 10.43 -6.47
N LEU A 168 12.54 11.43 -5.65
CA LEU A 168 13.48 12.49 -6.04
C LEU A 168 14.90 11.94 -6.20
N GLU A 169 15.34 11.05 -5.32
CA GLU A 169 16.65 10.38 -5.38
C GLU A 169 16.73 9.48 -6.62
N ASP A 170 15.73 8.64 -6.86
CA ASP A 170 15.69 7.75 -8.02
C ASP A 170 15.65 8.54 -9.34
N ALA A 171 14.90 9.64 -9.42
CA ALA A 171 14.92 10.54 -10.59
C ALA A 171 16.30 11.17 -10.81
N ALA A 172 16.97 11.61 -9.73
CA ALA A 172 18.31 12.15 -9.81
C ALA A 172 19.34 11.10 -10.25
N ASP A 173 19.25 9.87 -9.76
CA ASP A 173 20.14 8.76 -10.13
C ASP A 173 19.97 8.35 -11.60
N LEU A 174 18.77 8.58 -12.17
CA LEU A 174 18.47 8.35 -13.57
C LEU A 174 18.81 9.56 -14.48
N ASP A 175 19.32 10.68 -13.92
CA ASP A 175 19.56 11.94 -14.64
C ASP A 175 18.28 12.51 -15.29
N VAL A 176 17.09 12.34 -14.66
CA VAL A 176 15.80 12.88 -15.12
C VAL A 176 15.22 13.89 -14.11
N GLU A 177 14.39 14.81 -14.59
CA GLU A 177 13.64 15.76 -13.77
C GLU A 177 12.24 15.20 -13.50
N LEU A 178 11.84 15.08 -12.23
CA LEU A 178 10.47 14.74 -11.85
C LEU A 178 9.59 15.97 -12.10
N THR A 179 8.83 15.95 -13.21
CA THR A 179 8.04 17.10 -13.68
C THR A 179 6.62 17.07 -13.15
N TYR A 180 6.01 15.88 -13.04
CA TYR A 180 4.63 15.72 -12.59
C TYR A 180 4.51 14.69 -11.46
N ALA A 181 3.52 14.94 -10.59
CA ALA A 181 3.02 13.98 -9.62
C ALA A 181 1.49 13.96 -9.70
N PHE A 182 0.91 12.79 -9.84
CA PHE A 182 -0.53 12.57 -10.02
C PHE A 182 -1.10 11.77 -8.86
N ASP A 183 -2.28 12.17 -8.36
CA ASP A 183 -3.12 11.29 -7.55
C ASP A 183 -4.31 10.81 -8.38
N THR A 184 -4.62 9.51 -8.30
CA THR A 184 -5.82 8.94 -8.91
C THR A 184 -7.08 9.37 -8.17
N HIS A 185 -6.98 9.59 -6.86
CA HIS A 185 -8.11 9.98 -6.01
C HIS A 185 -7.64 10.56 -4.66
N ILE A 186 -8.55 10.95 -3.80
CA ILE A 186 -8.25 11.24 -2.39
C ILE A 186 -8.17 9.90 -1.65
N HIS A 187 -6.94 9.48 -1.35
CA HIS A 187 -6.64 8.20 -0.67
C HIS A 187 -7.18 8.17 0.76
N ALA A 188 -7.57 6.99 1.22
CA ALA A 188 -8.11 6.76 2.55
C ALA A 188 -7.21 5.85 3.43
N ASP A 189 -6.13 5.34 2.87
CA ASP A 189 -5.23 4.35 3.47
C ASP A 189 -3.79 4.86 3.63
N HIS A 190 -3.38 5.82 2.81
CA HIS A 190 -2.08 6.48 2.91
C HIS A 190 -2.17 7.99 2.64
N ILE A 191 -1.13 8.71 3.06
CA ILE A 191 -1.05 10.15 2.81
C ILE A 191 -0.28 10.40 1.51
N SER A 192 -0.91 11.17 0.61
CA SER A 192 -0.37 11.54 -0.67
C SER A 192 0.91 12.37 -0.56
N GLY A 193 1.87 12.09 -1.45
CA GLY A 193 3.10 12.84 -1.63
C GLY A 193 2.93 14.15 -2.39
N LEU A 194 1.77 14.44 -3.01
CA LEU A 194 1.58 15.59 -3.91
C LEU A 194 2.03 16.91 -3.28
N ARG A 195 1.59 17.22 -2.06
CA ARG A 195 1.93 18.50 -1.39
C ARG A 195 3.43 18.63 -1.10
N LYS A 196 4.07 17.51 -0.71
CA LYS A 196 5.51 17.49 -0.41
C LYS A 196 6.33 17.62 -1.70
N LEU A 197 5.94 16.94 -2.76
CA LEU A 197 6.57 17.04 -4.08
C LEU A 197 6.34 18.45 -4.72
N ALA A 198 5.16 19.04 -4.54
CA ALA A 198 4.91 20.41 -4.98
C ALA A 198 5.84 21.42 -4.31
N ALA A 199 6.20 21.21 -3.04
CA ALA A 199 7.16 22.07 -2.33
C ALA A 199 8.59 21.97 -2.92
N GLU A 200 8.92 20.85 -3.59
CA GLU A 200 10.17 20.64 -4.32
C GLU A 200 10.09 21.09 -5.80
N GLY A 201 8.96 21.65 -6.23
CA GLY A 201 8.77 22.21 -7.56
C GLY A 201 8.14 21.27 -8.58
N VAL A 202 7.70 20.09 -8.18
CA VAL A 202 6.99 19.13 -9.04
C VAL A 202 5.55 19.60 -9.25
N GLU A 203 5.06 19.59 -10.48
CA GLU A 203 3.67 19.95 -10.79
C GLU A 203 2.73 18.84 -10.32
N SER A 204 1.90 19.15 -9.32
CA SER A 204 0.94 18.22 -8.75
C SER A 204 -0.39 18.28 -9.47
N VAL A 205 -0.95 17.12 -9.80
CA VAL A 205 -2.17 16.95 -10.59
C VAL A 205 -3.17 16.08 -9.85
N ILE A 206 -4.42 16.53 -9.77
CA ILE A 206 -5.52 15.77 -9.21
C ILE A 206 -6.82 16.08 -9.98
N SER A 207 -7.82 15.18 -9.93
CA SER A 207 -9.06 15.43 -10.66
C SER A 207 -9.84 16.63 -10.10
N ALA A 208 -10.50 17.38 -10.99
CA ALA A 208 -11.36 18.50 -10.60
C ALA A 208 -12.51 18.02 -9.68
N ALA A 209 -13.03 16.82 -9.90
CA ALA A 209 -14.07 16.23 -9.06
C ALA A 209 -13.57 15.89 -7.64
N ALA A 210 -12.30 15.51 -7.48
CA ALA A 210 -11.70 15.33 -6.15
C ALA A 210 -11.60 16.67 -5.39
N ALA A 211 -11.33 17.78 -6.09
CA ALA A 211 -11.27 19.12 -5.50
C ALA A 211 -12.62 19.55 -4.91
N ASP A 212 -13.74 19.15 -5.49
CA ASP A 212 -15.10 19.46 -5.00
C ASP A 212 -15.40 18.82 -3.63
N ARG A 213 -14.58 17.84 -3.18
CA ARG A 213 -14.68 17.25 -1.83
C ARG A 213 -14.15 18.15 -0.71
N GLY A 214 -13.70 19.36 -1.03
CA GLY A 214 -13.20 20.33 -0.07
C GLY A 214 -11.68 20.40 0.04
N LEU A 215 -11.00 20.16 -1.08
CA LEU A 215 -9.55 20.34 -1.20
C LEU A 215 -9.15 21.78 -0.87
N THR A 216 -8.34 21.99 0.17
CA THR A 216 -7.99 23.34 0.65
C THR A 216 -6.87 23.99 -0.17
N TYR A 217 -6.10 23.22 -0.92
CA TYR A 217 -4.98 23.64 -1.76
C TYR A 217 -5.25 23.52 -3.28
N ALA A 218 -6.52 23.51 -3.69
CA ALA A 218 -6.91 23.39 -5.10
C ALA A 218 -6.31 24.49 -6.01
N SER A 219 -5.91 25.62 -5.46
CA SER A 219 -5.22 26.68 -6.22
C SER A 219 -3.72 26.46 -6.42
N GLU A 220 -3.16 25.44 -5.79
CA GLU A 220 -1.73 25.11 -5.79
C GLU A 220 -1.43 23.88 -6.66
N VAL A 221 -2.46 23.24 -7.21
CA VAL A 221 -2.37 22.05 -8.04
C VAL A 221 -3.06 22.25 -9.39
N THR A 222 -2.66 21.46 -10.36
CA THR A 222 -3.36 21.38 -11.65
C THR A 222 -4.57 20.46 -11.50
N LEU A 223 -5.76 20.97 -11.82
CA LEU A 223 -6.98 20.20 -11.84
C LEU A 223 -7.17 19.60 -13.23
N THR A 224 -7.30 18.26 -13.30
CA THR A 224 -7.50 17.54 -14.56
C THR A 224 -8.95 17.09 -14.74
N GLU A 225 -9.39 17.04 -15.99
CA GLU A 225 -10.70 16.54 -16.41
C GLU A 225 -10.54 15.35 -17.38
N ASP A 226 -11.63 14.63 -17.65
CA ASP A 226 -11.65 13.50 -18.57
C ASP A 226 -11.12 13.88 -19.96
N GLY A 227 -10.16 13.13 -20.49
CA GLY A 227 -9.52 13.34 -21.78
C GLY A 227 -8.39 14.38 -21.79
N ASP A 228 -8.05 14.99 -20.65
CA ASP A 228 -6.84 15.82 -20.57
C ASP A 228 -5.59 14.96 -20.75
N THR A 229 -4.55 15.56 -21.31
CA THR A 229 -3.29 14.85 -21.60
C THR A 229 -2.10 15.62 -21.07
N PHE A 230 -1.13 14.87 -20.52
CA PHE A 230 0.17 15.34 -20.07
C PHE A 230 1.26 14.61 -20.84
N THR A 231 2.46 15.16 -20.91
CA THR A 231 3.58 14.54 -21.61
C THR A 231 4.82 14.46 -20.76
N VAL A 232 5.52 13.34 -20.83
CA VAL A 232 6.81 13.07 -20.21
C VAL A 232 7.72 12.56 -21.33
N GLY A 233 8.61 13.40 -21.84
CA GLY A 233 9.33 13.10 -23.08
C GLY A 233 8.39 12.83 -24.25
N GLU A 234 8.41 11.61 -24.80
CA GLU A 234 7.49 11.14 -25.85
C GLU A 234 6.26 10.39 -25.31
N VAL A 235 6.20 10.15 -23.98
CA VAL A 235 5.09 9.45 -23.34
C VAL A 235 3.91 10.39 -23.15
N THR A 236 2.72 9.96 -23.56
CA THR A 236 1.45 10.62 -23.25
C THR A 236 0.81 9.97 -22.02
N ILE A 237 0.33 10.76 -21.08
CA ILE A 237 -0.49 10.33 -19.95
C ILE A 237 -1.87 10.95 -20.15
N GLU A 238 -2.88 10.13 -20.44
CA GLU A 238 -4.26 10.58 -20.64
C GLU A 238 -5.09 10.34 -19.39
N THR A 239 -5.88 11.33 -19.00
CA THR A 239 -6.83 11.28 -17.89
C THR A 239 -8.09 10.54 -18.34
N VAL A 240 -8.43 9.44 -17.64
CA VAL A 240 -9.64 8.64 -17.86
C VAL A 240 -10.48 8.70 -16.60
N PHE A 241 -11.61 9.41 -16.62
CA PHE A 241 -12.47 9.55 -15.45
C PHE A 241 -13.22 8.24 -15.14
N THR A 242 -12.98 7.66 -13.95
CA THR A 242 -13.48 6.33 -13.54
C THR A 242 -14.05 6.35 -12.12
N PRO A 243 -15.07 7.19 -11.84
CA PRO A 243 -15.64 7.33 -10.49
C PRO A 243 -16.27 6.03 -9.99
N GLY A 244 -16.43 5.90 -8.66
CA GLY A 244 -17.14 4.78 -8.04
C GLY A 244 -16.55 4.39 -6.69
N HIS A 245 -15.24 4.15 -6.60
CA HIS A 245 -14.54 4.07 -5.31
C HIS A 245 -14.66 5.40 -4.56
N THR A 246 -14.32 6.47 -5.25
CA THR A 246 -14.61 7.85 -4.84
C THR A 246 -15.26 8.61 -6.01
N THR A 247 -15.91 9.75 -5.73
CA THR A 247 -16.49 10.61 -6.76
C THR A 247 -15.45 11.28 -7.64
N GLY A 248 -14.21 11.43 -7.15
CA GLY A 248 -13.08 12.01 -7.86
C GLY A 248 -12.12 11.00 -8.48
N MET A 249 -12.46 9.70 -8.45
CA MET A 249 -11.58 8.64 -8.95
C MET A 249 -11.29 8.82 -10.44
N THR A 250 -10.01 8.73 -10.79
CA THR A 250 -9.46 8.93 -12.12
C THR A 250 -8.39 7.88 -12.38
N SER A 251 -8.43 7.26 -13.54
CA SER A 251 -7.35 6.40 -14.04
C SER A 251 -6.45 7.20 -14.99
N TYR A 252 -5.20 6.78 -15.16
CA TYR A 252 -4.25 7.40 -16.09
C TYR A 252 -3.76 6.38 -17.09
N LEU A 253 -4.05 6.61 -18.40
CA LEU A 253 -3.56 5.78 -19.49
C LEU A 253 -2.16 6.27 -19.91
N ILE A 254 -1.16 5.44 -19.72
CA ILE A 254 0.25 5.75 -19.93
C ILE A 254 0.70 5.11 -21.25
N GLY A 255 1.07 5.94 -22.22
CA GLY A 255 1.64 5.50 -23.52
C GLY A 255 0.76 4.51 -24.30
N ASP A 256 -0.56 4.58 -24.13
CA ASP A 256 -1.56 3.67 -24.70
C ASP A 256 -1.37 2.19 -24.30
N SER A 257 -0.52 1.87 -23.33
CA SER A 257 -0.11 0.49 -23.00
C SER A 257 -0.36 0.08 -21.55
N LEU A 258 -0.42 1.02 -20.60
CA LEU A 258 -0.78 0.73 -19.21
C LEU A 258 -1.84 1.71 -18.72
N LEU A 259 -2.90 1.18 -18.09
CA LEU A 259 -3.89 1.96 -17.38
C LEU A 259 -3.63 1.84 -15.87
N ALA A 260 -3.15 2.93 -15.24
CA ALA A 260 -3.07 3.06 -13.79
C ALA A 260 -4.48 3.33 -13.26
N THR A 261 -5.12 2.30 -12.71
CA THR A 261 -6.55 2.31 -12.35
C THR A 261 -6.82 2.83 -10.94
N GLY A 262 -5.77 3.18 -10.19
CA GLY A 262 -5.93 3.52 -8.78
C GLY A 262 -6.69 2.42 -8.04
N ASP A 263 -7.68 2.83 -7.25
CA ASP A 263 -8.57 1.91 -6.53
C ASP A 263 -9.85 1.55 -7.32
N GLY A 264 -9.85 1.66 -8.65
CA GLY A 264 -10.98 1.24 -9.49
C GLY A 264 -10.98 -0.26 -9.77
N LEU A 265 -9.83 -0.79 -10.20
CA LEU A 265 -9.62 -2.20 -10.56
C LEU A 265 -8.23 -2.63 -10.12
N PHE A 266 -8.15 -3.73 -9.38
CA PHE A 266 -6.90 -4.41 -9.00
C PHE A 266 -6.71 -5.66 -9.84
N ILE A 267 -5.53 -6.25 -9.78
CA ILE A 267 -5.27 -7.49 -10.55
C ILE A 267 -6.00 -8.72 -9.95
N GLU A 268 -6.47 -8.65 -8.72
CA GLU A 268 -7.18 -9.73 -8.03
C GLU A 268 -8.58 -9.34 -7.54
N SER A 269 -8.97 -8.06 -7.62
CA SER A 269 -10.21 -7.57 -7.01
C SER A 269 -10.70 -6.28 -7.67
N VAL A 270 -11.88 -5.82 -7.26
CA VAL A 270 -12.43 -4.49 -7.55
C VAL A 270 -12.52 -3.66 -6.27
N ALA A 271 -12.69 -2.36 -6.40
CA ALA A 271 -12.78 -1.43 -5.28
C ALA A 271 -13.98 -1.64 -4.37
N ARG A 272 -13.83 -1.27 -3.10
CA ARG A 272 -14.94 -1.05 -2.18
C ARG A 272 -15.57 0.34 -2.41
N PRO A 273 -16.91 0.48 -2.32
CA PRO A 273 -17.59 1.73 -2.66
C PRO A 273 -17.99 2.58 -1.44
N ASP A 274 -17.59 2.25 -0.20
CA ASP A 274 -18.16 2.80 1.04
C ASP A 274 -17.27 3.80 1.79
N LEU A 275 -16.07 4.13 1.27
CA LEU A 275 -15.12 4.96 2.00
C LEU A 275 -15.46 6.47 1.96
N GLU A 276 -16.16 6.93 0.94
CA GLU A 276 -16.50 8.35 0.81
C GLU A 276 -17.82 8.71 1.53
N ASP A 277 -18.92 8.05 1.19
CA ASP A 277 -20.26 8.36 1.69
C ASP A 277 -20.79 7.33 2.71
N GLY A 278 -19.95 6.41 3.16
CA GLY A 278 -20.30 5.36 4.11
C GLY A 278 -21.29 4.33 3.54
N ASP A 279 -21.85 3.51 4.43
CA ASP A 279 -22.73 2.39 4.05
C ASP A 279 -24.01 2.85 3.33
N ASP A 280 -24.51 4.03 3.66
CA ASP A 280 -25.72 4.59 3.02
C ASP A 280 -25.46 5.00 1.55
N GLY A 281 -24.25 5.45 1.23
CA GLY A 281 -23.83 5.85 -0.11
C GLY A 281 -23.34 4.69 -0.98
N ALA A 282 -22.86 3.62 -0.35
CA ALA A 282 -22.20 2.50 -1.02
C ALA A 282 -23.03 1.88 -2.17
N PRO A 283 -24.35 1.65 -2.09
CA PRO A 283 -25.11 1.10 -3.21
C PRO A 283 -25.15 2.00 -4.46
N LYS A 284 -25.06 3.32 -4.28
CA LYS A 284 -24.98 4.26 -5.40
C LYS A 284 -23.59 4.25 -6.00
N ALA A 285 -22.56 4.31 -5.15
CA ALA A 285 -21.16 4.29 -5.56
C ALA A 285 -20.81 2.98 -6.29
N ALA A 286 -21.33 1.83 -5.83
CA ALA A 286 -21.15 0.53 -6.51
C ALA A 286 -21.72 0.52 -7.94
N ARG A 287 -22.87 1.17 -8.21
CA ARG A 287 -23.39 1.30 -9.57
C ARG A 287 -22.52 2.19 -10.44
N VAL A 288 -22.02 3.30 -9.87
CA VAL A 288 -21.09 4.18 -10.59
C VAL A 288 -19.78 3.46 -10.90
N LEU A 289 -19.28 2.64 -9.96
CA LEU A 289 -18.11 1.79 -10.18
C LEU A 289 -18.35 0.77 -11.31
N TYR A 290 -19.52 0.13 -11.31
CA TYR A 290 -19.93 -0.76 -12.41
C TYR A 290 -19.89 -0.05 -13.76
N ASP A 291 -20.50 1.15 -13.87
CA ASP A 291 -20.46 1.93 -15.09
C ASP A 291 -19.03 2.28 -15.54
N SER A 292 -18.17 2.66 -14.59
CA SER A 292 -16.76 2.95 -14.87
C SER A 292 -16.00 1.72 -15.36
N LEU A 293 -16.22 0.57 -14.73
CA LEU A 293 -15.64 -0.70 -15.19
C LEU A 293 -16.11 -1.03 -16.60
N GLN A 294 -17.43 -1.08 -16.84
CA GLN A 294 -18.02 -1.56 -18.09
C GLN A 294 -17.79 -0.62 -19.29
N TYR A 295 -17.82 0.70 -19.06
CA TYR A 295 -17.85 1.69 -20.16
C TYR A 295 -16.59 2.54 -20.29
N ARG A 296 -15.59 2.33 -19.39
CA ARG A 296 -14.34 3.08 -19.42
C ARG A 296 -13.12 2.16 -19.39
N ILE A 297 -13.06 1.24 -18.42
CA ILE A 297 -11.90 0.35 -18.24
C ILE A 297 -11.97 -0.82 -19.23
N LEU A 298 -13.12 -1.50 -19.34
CA LEU A 298 -13.28 -2.65 -20.24
C LEU A 298 -13.38 -2.27 -21.73
N GLU A 299 -13.46 -0.98 -22.06
CA GLU A 299 -13.38 -0.47 -23.44
C GLU A 299 -11.91 -0.30 -23.91
N GLN A 300 -10.93 -0.47 -23.02
CA GLN A 300 -9.52 -0.49 -23.40
C GLN A 300 -9.16 -1.78 -24.15
N ASP A 301 -8.05 -1.78 -24.86
CA ASP A 301 -7.56 -2.98 -25.54
C ASP A 301 -7.27 -4.11 -24.53
N GLU A 302 -7.57 -5.37 -24.89
CA GLU A 302 -7.31 -6.52 -24.00
C GLU A 302 -5.83 -6.70 -23.66
N GLU A 303 -4.91 -6.14 -24.44
CA GLU A 303 -3.47 -6.16 -24.20
C GLU A 303 -3.00 -5.04 -23.28
N THR A 304 -3.84 -4.03 -23.00
CA THR A 304 -3.52 -2.95 -22.05
C THR A 304 -3.24 -3.56 -20.67
N LEU A 305 -2.09 -3.22 -20.10
CA LEU A 305 -1.76 -3.61 -18.74
C LEU A 305 -2.62 -2.81 -17.75
N ILE A 306 -3.16 -3.48 -16.76
CA ILE A 306 -3.84 -2.87 -15.62
C ILE A 306 -2.86 -2.81 -14.44
N GLY A 307 -2.73 -1.62 -13.85
CA GLY A 307 -1.97 -1.36 -12.64
C GLY A 307 -2.83 -0.67 -11.59
N GLY A 308 -3.25 -1.39 -10.56
CA GLY A 308 -4.00 -0.82 -9.43
C GLY A 308 -3.10 -0.04 -8.47
N ALA A 309 -3.68 0.72 -7.53
CA ALA A 309 -2.91 1.36 -6.47
C ALA A 309 -2.58 0.42 -5.30
N HIS A 310 -3.11 -0.81 -5.32
CA HIS A 310 -2.88 -1.80 -4.27
C HIS A 310 -2.78 -3.23 -4.82
N PHE A 311 -2.12 -4.07 -4.01
CA PHE A 311 -2.15 -5.52 -4.12
C PHE A 311 -2.40 -6.16 -2.74
N SER A 312 -2.92 -7.37 -2.73
CA SER A 312 -3.14 -8.16 -1.54
C SER A 312 -2.32 -9.45 -1.56
N SER A 313 -2.40 -10.24 -0.50
CA SER A 313 -1.76 -11.57 -0.44
C SER A 313 -2.33 -12.57 -1.47
N ALA A 314 -3.48 -12.28 -2.09
CA ALA A 314 -4.05 -13.09 -3.16
C ALA A 314 -3.53 -12.69 -4.56
N ALA A 315 -2.84 -11.55 -4.68
CA ALA A 315 -2.28 -11.11 -5.94
C ALA A 315 -1.01 -11.90 -6.27
N GLU A 316 -0.93 -12.41 -7.48
CA GLU A 316 0.27 -13.05 -8.01
C GLU A 316 1.02 -12.04 -8.91
N PRO A 317 2.29 -11.70 -8.61
CA PRO A 317 3.06 -10.80 -9.46
C PRO A 317 3.39 -11.46 -10.81
N MET A 318 3.62 -10.64 -11.81
CA MET A 318 4.15 -11.06 -13.08
C MET A 318 5.60 -11.56 -12.95
N THR A 319 6.16 -12.13 -14.02
CA THR A 319 7.53 -12.70 -14.02
C THR A 319 8.63 -11.69 -13.75
N ASP A 320 8.36 -10.40 -13.96
CA ASP A 320 9.25 -9.28 -13.63
C ASP A 320 9.07 -8.80 -12.17
N GLY A 321 8.14 -9.37 -11.42
CA GLY A 321 7.84 -8.99 -10.05
C GLY A 321 6.80 -7.87 -9.92
N SER A 322 6.28 -7.33 -11.03
CA SER A 322 5.25 -6.29 -10.98
C SER A 322 3.86 -6.86 -10.71
N TYR A 323 3.05 -6.13 -9.96
CA TYR A 323 1.61 -6.40 -9.78
C TYR A 323 0.81 -5.69 -10.87
N THR A 324 0.94 -6.23 -12.09
CA THR A 324 0.19 -5.81 -13.28
C THR A 324 -0.40 -7.03 -13.98
N ALA A 325 -1.39 -6.84 -14.83
CA ALA A 325 -1.93 -7.92 -15.66
C ALA A 325 -2.57 -7.35 -16.93
N PRO A 326 -2.51 -8.05 -18.09
CA PRO A 326 -3.30 -7.69 -19.25
C PRO A 326 -4.79 -7.68 -18.93
N LEU A 327 -5.52 -6.67 -19.40
CA LEU A 327 -6.97 -6.54 -19.20
C LEU A 327 -7.73 -7.79 -19.61
N GLY A 328 -7.37 -8.39 -20.76
CA GLY A 328 -8.00 -9.62 -21.22
C GLY A 328 -7.83 -10.81 -20.28
N ASP A 329 -6.74 -10.88 -19.50
CA ASP A 329 -6.56 -11.91 -18.48
C ASP A 329 -7.49 -11.68 -17.30
N LEU A 330 -7.68 -10.42 -16.88
CA LEU A 330 -8.62 -10.04 -15.82
C LEU A 330 -10.06 -10.36 -16.21
N ILE A 331 -10.47 -10.01 -17.43
CA ILE A 331 -11.82 -10.34 -17.95
C ILE A 331 -12.09 -11.84 -17.89
N ARG A 332 -11.08 -12.67 -18.14
CA ARG A 332 -11.24 -14.13 -18.15
C ARG A 332 -11.30 -14.78 -16.76
N ARG A 333 -10.67 -14.17 -15.76
CA ARG A 333 -10.53 -14.76 -14.40
C ARG A 333 -11.38 -14.10 -13.33
N MET A 334 -11.89 -12.88 -13.57
CA MET A 334 -12.74 -12.17 -12.62
C MET A 334 -14.19 -12.19 -13.07
N ASP A 335 -15.02 -13.03 -12.46
CA ASP A 335 -16.45 -13.11 -12.74
C ASP A 335 -17.15 -11.76 -12.57
N ALA A 336 -16.72 -10.95 -11.60
CA ALA A 336 -17.25 -9.60 -11.34
C ALA A 336 -17.27 -8.70 -12.59
N LEU A 337 -16.30 -8.83 -13.50
CA LEU A 337 -16.21 -8.02 -14.72
C LEU A 337 -17.21 -8.42 -15.80
N SER A 338 -17.86 -9.60 -15.68
CA SER A 338 -18.85 -10.12 -16.62
C SER A 338 -20.28 -10.17 -16.08
N MET A 339 -20.49 -9.77 -14.82
CA MET A 339 -21.80 -9.73 -14.16
C MET A 339 -22.69 -8.62 -14.72
N ASP A 340 -24.02 -8.74 -14.54
CA ASP A 340 -24.89 -7.61 -14.72
C ASP A 340 -24.79 -6.63 -13.52
N GLU A 341 -25.33 -5.41 -13.69
CA GLU A 341 -25.25 -4.36 -12.66
C GLU A 341 -25.78 -4.83 -11.29
N GLN A 342 -26.90 -5.57 -11.28
CA GLN A 342 -27.52 -6.00 -10.04
C GLN A 342 -26.65 -7.05 -9.33
N GLU A 343 -26.15 -8.04 -10.06
CA GLU A 343 -25.28 -9.10 -9.54
C GLU A 343 -23.97 -8.49 -9.01
N PHE A 344 -23.37 -7.55 -9.76
CA PHE A 344 -22.15 -6.85 -9.34
C PHE A 344 -22.35 -6.06 -8.04
N VAL A 345 -23.42 -5.26 -7.96
CA VAL A 345 -23.72 -4.47 -6.75
C VAL A 345 -23.99 -5.36 -5.54
N GLU A 346 -24.73 -6.47 -5.71
CA GLU A 346 -24.98 -7.43 -4.64
C GLU A 346 -23.65 -8.08 -4.17
N LEU A 347 -22.77 -8.44 -5.10
CA LEU A 347 -21.46 -9.01 -4.82
C LEU A 347 -20.59 -8.05 -3.99
N VAL A 348 -20.34 -6.86 -4.51
CA VAL A 348 -19.42 -5.88 -3.90
C VAL A 348 -19.88 -5.43 -2.51
N LEU A 349 -21.21 -5.44 -2.25
CA LEU A 349 -21.78 -5.08 -0.95
C LEU A 349 -21.92 -6.25 0.02
N SER A 350 -21.70 -7.51 -0.41
CA SER A 350 -21.99 -8.69 0.40
C SER A 350 -21.05 -8.89 1.59
N ASP A 351 -19.77 -8.58 1.41
CA ASP A 351 -18.73 -8.85 2.43
C ASP A 351 -17.58 -7.84 2.30
N MET A 352 -17.81 -6.60 2.73
CA MET A 352 -16.76 -5.58 2.72
C MET A 352 -15.83 -5.74 3.94
N PRO A 353 -14.51 -5.73 3.76
CA PRO A 353 -13.55 -5.79 4.87
C PRO A 353 -13.70 -4.57 5.79
N PRO A 354 -13.13 -4.60 7.02
CA PRO A 354 -13.04 -3.40 7.85
C PRO A 354 -12.42 -2.25 7.07
N ARG A 355 -12.87 -1.01 7.34
CA ARG A 355 -12.25 0.18 6.72
C ARG A 355 -10.80 0.32 7.15
N PRO A 356 -9.92 0.94 6.34
CA PRO A 356 -8.54 1.22 6.72
C PRO A 356 -8.49 1.93 8.08
N ALA A 357 -7.47 1.63 8.88
CA ALA A 357 -7.27 2.35 10.13
C ALA A 357 -7.06 3.84 9.85
N ASN A 358 -7.59 4.71 10.71
CA ASN A 358 -7.44 6.16 10.61
C ASN A 358 -7.94 6.78 9.29
N TYR A 359 -8.77 6.08 8.50
CA TYR A 359 -9.16 6.52 7.15
C TYR A 359 -9.73 7.94 7.10
N LEU A 360 -10.47 8.38 8.13
CA LEU A 360 -11.02 9.74 8.17
C LEU A 360 -9.90 10.80 8.34
N ASP A 361 -8.94 10.56 9.24
CA ASP A 361 -7.82 11.47 9.47
C ASP A 361 -6.91 11.52 8.22
N ILE A 362 -6.73 10.38 7.53
CA ILE A 362 -5.98 10.31 6.27
C ILE A 362 -6.68 11.11 5.17
N ILE A 363 -8.00 10.93 4.98
CA ILE A 363 -8.79 11.71 4.01
C ILE A 363 -8.71 13.21 4.33
N GLU A 364 -8.89 13.63 5.59
CA GLU A 364 -8.80 15.04 5.98
C GLU A 364 -7.40 15.61 5.75
N THR A 365 -6.36 14.81 5.96
CA THR A 365 -4.96 15.18 5.66
C THR A 365 -4.76 15.36 4.15
N ASN A 366 -5.25 14.41 3.33
CA ASN A 366 -5.15 14.47 1.88
C ASN A 366 -5.98 15.62 1.26
N LEU A 367 -7.06 16.02 1.91
CA LEU A 367 -7.81 17.24 1.57
C LEU A 367 -7.10 18.53 2.05
N GLY A 368 -6.01 18.43 2.80
CA GLY A 368 -5.29 19.58 3.39
C GLY A 368 -6.02 20.22 4.55
N GLN A 369 -7.01 19.54 5.14
CA GLN A 369 -7.78 20.00 6.30
C GLN A 369 -7.07 19.70 7.62
N GLN A 370 -6.13 18.74 7.61
CA GLN A 370 -5.17 18.44 8.67
C GLN A 370 -3.75 18.53 8.11
N ASP A 371 -2.77 18.76 8.99
CA ASP A 371 -1.35 18.87 8.61
C ASP A 371 -0.45 18.20 9.66
N PRO A 372 -0.48 16.86 9.77
CA PRO A 372 0.38 16.11 10.67
C PRO A 372 1.85 16.27 10.26
N ASP A 373 2.78 16.19 11.22
CA ASP A 373 4.19 16.07 10.90
C ASP A 373 4.51 14.70 10.25
N ASP A 374 5.76 14.49 9.80
CA ASP A 374 6.11 13.27 9.04
C ASP A 374 6.02 12.00 9.90
N GLU A 375 6.29 12.06 11.22
CA GLU A 375 6.16 10.92 12.13
C GLU A 375 4.69 10.60 12.41
N GLU A 376 3.87 11.61 12.64
CA GLU A 376 2.42 11.45 12.80
C GLU A 376 1.78 10.92 11.52
N ALA A 377 2.14 11.48 10.35
CA ALA A 377 1.68 11.04 9.04
C ALA A 377 2.00 9.56 8.79
N PHE A 378 3.26 9.16 9.01
CA PHE A 378 3.68 7.76 8.88
C PHE A 378 2.91 6.82 9.82
N THR A 379 2.65 7.26 11.04
CA THR A 379 1.90 6.47 12.04
C THR A 379 0.44 6.25 11.63
N LEU A 380 -0.20 7.23 10.97
CA LEU A 380 -1.57 7.11 10.48
C LEU A 380 -1.73 6.00 9.43
N GLU A 381 -0.71 5.77 8.61
CA GLU A 381 -0.71 4.80 7.50
C GLU A 381 -0.35 3.36 7.92
N LEU A 382 -0.05 3.11 9.22
CA LEU A 382 0.35 1.78 9.67
C LEU A 382 -0.84 0.82 9.68
N GLY A 383 -0.73 -0.26 8.92
CA GLY A 383 -1.75 -1.28 8.81
C GLY A 383 -2.05 -1.68 7.37
N PRO A 384 -3.02 -2.61 7.16
CA PRO A 384 -3.45 -2.99 5.83
C PRO A 384 -4.29 -1.88 5.19
N ASN A 385 -4.19 -1.71 3.86
CA ASN A 385 -4.96 -0.70 3.12
C ASN A 385 -6.47 -0.97 3.14
N ASN A 386 -6.90 -2.22 2.99
CA ASN A 386 -8.31 -2.65 2.96
C ASN A 386 -9.20 -1.89 1.94
N CYS A 387 -8.63 -1.42 0.82
CA CYS A 387 -9.34 -0.66 -0.21
C CYS A 387 -10.05 -1.53 -1.24
N ALA A 388 -9.76 -2.82 -1.29
CA ALA A 388 -10.43 -3.79 -2.16
C ALA A 388 -11.73 -4.31 -1.54
N ALA A 389 -12.67 -4.74 -2.39
CA ALA A 389 -13.78 -5.59 -1.97
C ALA A 389 -13.25 -6.97 -1.52
N SER A 390 -14.06 -7.74 -0.76
CA SER A 390 -13.62 -9.03 -0.23
C SER A 390 -13.14 -9.99 -1.33
N GLN A 391 -12.02 -10.68 -1.09
CA GLN A 391 -11.40 -11.62 -2.03
C GLN A 391 -12.28 -12.85 -2.31
N ASP A 392 -13.02 -13.33 -1.31
CA ASP A 392 -13.91 -14.52 -1.45
C ASP A 392 -15.07 -14.28 -2.41
N ALA A 393 -15.34 -13.01 -2.77
CA ALA A 393 -16.42 -12.63 -3.67
C ALA A 393 -16.05 -12.67 -5.17
N LEU A 394 -14.79 -12.89 -5.53
CA LEU A 394 -14.28 -12.63 -6.88
C LEU A 394 -13.72 -13.86 -7.60
N THR A 395 -13.47 -14.94 -6.91
CA THR A 395 -13.04 -16.22 -7.48
C THR A 395 -14.13 -17.25 -7.31
N SER A 396 -14.79 -17.63 -8.40
CA SER A 396 -15.54 -18.89 -8.43
C SER A 396 -14.54 -20.06 -8.52
N ASP A 397 -14.66 -21.03 -7.59
CA ASP A 397 -13.95 -22.30 -7.62
C ASP A 397 -14.09 -23.06 -8.96
#